data_4c107a73b90b903a13d7f34eb388eda2
#
_entry.id   4c107a73b90b903a13d7f34eb388eda2
#
_cell.length_a   1.000
_cell.length_b   1.000
_cell.length_c   1.000
_cell.angle_alpha   90.00
_cell.angle_beta   90.00
_cell.angle_gamma   90.00
#
_symmetry.space_group_name_H-M   'P 1'
#
loop_
_entity.id
_entity.type
_entity.pdbx_description
1 polymer ?
#
loop_
_entity_poly.entity_id
_entity_poly.type
_entity_poly.pdbx_seq_one_letter_code
_entity_poly.pdbx_strand_id
1 'polypeptide(L)'
;GFTLYDLYSYNEKHNEKNGWNNTDGDNNGHSWNCGSEGETDDPNVNGLRRRLIKNAFAALLCSRGPAMFFAGDEFCNTQFGNNNAYCQDNIISWLDWSRLEEFKEIHDFVRHMIQFRKEHPILRKMTKPSSCQFPEISVHNGTPFNASTDYKTKLIGIMYAGRNEEDTEDDIVFYCMNAYWEPLVMQLPVLPNGKHWHVDTNTNAEYFDGEDFTAKTELLGVNTIRVPARTTIILVAE
;
A
#
# COMPACT_ATOMS: atom_id res chain seq x y z
N GLY A 1 5.20 -17.26 7.84
CA GLY A 1 4.01 -16.49 7.49
C GLY A 1 3.58 -16.68 6.04
N PHE A 2 2.45 -16.15 5.65
CA PHE A 2 2.02 -16.09 4.26
C PHE A 2 2.91 -15.17 3.41
N THR A 3 3.02 -15.44 2.11
CA THR A 3 3.40 -14.42 1.13
C THR A 3 2.33 -13.32 1.11
N LEU A 4 2.65 -12.15 0.56
CA LEU A 4 1.66 -11.07 0.46
C LEU A 4 0.46 -11.46 -0.42
N TYR A 5 0.69 -12.28 -1.47
CA TYR A 5 -0.40 -12.81 -2.29
C TYR A 5 -1.28 -13.77 -1.50
N ASP A 6 -0.69 -14.68 -0.73
CA ASP A 6 -1.44 -15.65 0.08
C ASP A 6 -2.21 -14.97 1.22
N LEU A 7 -1.68 -13.87 1.77
CA LEU A 7 -2.36 -13.05 2.79
C LEU A 7 -3.74 -12.55 2.31
N TYR A 8 -3.89 -12.30 1.01
CA TYR A 8 -5.15 -11.86 0.39
C TYR A 8 -5.86 -12.93 -0.42
N SER A 9 -5.39 -14.18 -0.34
CA SER A 9 -5.95 -15.30 -1.09
C SER A 9 -6.45 -16.45 -0.22
N TYR A 10 -6.04 -16.51 1.04
CA TYR A 10 -6.39 -17.59 1.95
C TYR A 10 -6.88 -17.05 3.31
N ASN A 11 -8.00 -17.60 3.80
CA ASN A 11 -8.41 -17.40 5.20
C ASN A 11 -7.72 -18.40 6.11
N GLU A 12 -7.51 -19.62 5.62
CA GLU A 12 -6.94 -20.72 6.39
C GLU A 12 -5.53 -21.06 5.87
N LYS A 13 -4.69 -21.56 6.76
CA LYS A 13 -3.39 -22.10 6.35
C LYS A 13 -3.52 -23.47 5.73
N HIS A 14 -2.68 -23.78 4.76
CA HIS A 14 -2.63 -25.05 4.03
C HIS A 14 -1.24 -25.69 4.15
N ASN A 15 -0.90 -26.15 5.37
CA ASN A 15 0.40 -26.77 5.69
C ASN A 15 0.39 -28.30 5.61
N GLU A 16 -0.64 -28.94 5.02
CA GLU A 16 -0.80 -30.39 4.97
C GLU A 16 0.40 -31.08 4.34
N LYS A 17 1.04 -30.44 3.34
CA LYS A 17 2.23 -30.95 2.66
C LYS A 17 3.48 -31.01 3.54
N ASN A 18 3.47 -30.33 4.70
CA ASN A 18 4.57 -30.36 5.66
C ASN A 18 4.60 -31.66 6.50
N GLY A 19 3.57 -32.50 6.40
CA GLY A 19 3.51 -33.80 7.09
C GLY A 19 3.11 -33.72 8.57
N TRP A 20 2.64 -32.56 9.06
CA TRP A 20 2.21 -32.33 10.45
C TRP A 20 0.69 -32.20 10.58
N ASN A 21 -0.09 -32.72 9.63
CA ASN A 21 -1.56 -32.62 9.61
C ASN A 21 -2.07 -31.16 9.80
N ASN A 22 -1.41 -30.18 9.18
CA ASN A 22 -1.72 -28.77 9.28
C ASN A 22 -1.68 -28.19 10.72
N THR A 23 -0.93 -28.82 11.63
CA THR A 23 -0.80 -28.35 13.03
C THR A 23 0.34 -27.35 13.23
N ASP A 24 1.29 -27.30 12.32
CA ASP A 24 2.44 -26.40 12.32
C ASP A 24 2.10 -25.01 11.74
N GLY A 25 3.03 -24.07 11.91
CA GLY A 25 2.86 -22.68 11.46
C GLY A 25 1.97 -21.83 12.38
N ASP A 26 1.63 -20.62 11.92
CA ASP A 26 0.83 -19.68 12.70
C ASP A 26 -0.67 -19.95 12.52
N ASN A 27 -1.41 -19.98 13.64
CA ASN A 27 -2.88 -20.10 13.67
C ASN A 27 -3.59 -18.74 13.90
N ASN A 28 -2.85 -17.67 14.15
CA ASN A 28 -3.40 -16.34 14.45
C ASN A 28 -3.23 -15.38 13.26
N GLY A 29 -3.20 -15.90 12.05
CA GLY A 29 -3.11 -15.09 10.83
C GLY A 29 -4.27 -14.11 10.70
N HIS A 30 -3.98 -12.90 10.22
CA HIS A 30 -4.97 -11.87 9.88
C HIS A 30 -5.16 -11.79 8.36
N SER A 31 -5.20 -12.95 7.70
CA SER A 31 -5.41 -13.06 6.27
C SER A 31 -6.88 -12.94 5.87
N TRP A 32 -7.13 -12.66 4.61
CA TRP A 32 -8.47 -12.58 4.06
C TRP A 32 -8.47 -13.01 2.59
N ASN A 33 -9.26 -14.02 2.25
CA ASN A 33 -9.33 -14.58 0.90
C ASN A 33 -10.05 -13.70 -0.13
N CYS A 34 -10.54 -12.52 0.26
CA CYS A 34 -11.28 -11.59 -0.60
C CYS A 34 -12.56 -12.15 -1.22
N GLY A 35 -13.08 -13.26 -0.69
CA GLY A 35 -14.34 -13.90 -1.14
C GLY A 35 -14.16 -15.25 -1.83
N SER A 36 -12.92 -15.69 -2.10
CA SER A 36 -12.62 -17.01 -2.66
C SER A 36 -11.35 -17.57 -2.06
N GLU A 37 -11.39 -18.78 -1.52
CA GLU A 37 -10.21 -19.45 -0.96
C GLU A 37 -9.28 -19.92 -2.07
N GLY A 38 -8.01 -19.53 -2.01
CA GLY A 38 -7.02 -19.89 -3.02
C GLY A 38 -7.15 -19.12 -4.33
N GLU A 39 -6.54 -19.64 -5.38
CA GLU A 39 -6.59 -19.05 -6.71
C GLU A 39 -8.00 -19.09 -7.30
N THR A 40 -8.36 -18.10 -8.10
CA THR A 40 -9.70 -17.98 -8.69
C THR A 40 -9.64 -17.19 -10.00
N ASP A 41 -10.57 -17.47 -10.91
CA ASP A 41 -10.75 -16.73 -12.15
C ASP A 41 -11.75 -15.56 -12.01
N ASP A 42 -12.32 -15.33 -10.81
CA ASP A 42 -13.25 -14.22 -10.60
C ASP A 42 -12.50 -12.87 -10.69
N PRO A 43 -12.80 -12.02 -11.71
CA PRO A 43 -12.11 -10.77 -11.94
C PRO A 43 -12.34 -9.77 -10.80
N ASN A 44 -13.46 -9.82 -10.09
CA ASN A 44 -13.76 -8.90 -8.98
C ASN A 44 -12.89 -9.26 -7.76
N VAL A 45 -12.77 -10.56 -7.47
CA VAL A 45 -11.89 -11.04 -6.39
C VAL A 45 -10.43 -10.71 -6.71
N ASN A 46 -9.98 -11.01 -7.93
CA ASN A 46 -8.62 -10.73 -8.35
C ASN A 46 -8.31 -9.22 -8.39
N GLY A 47 -9.23 -8.39 -8.88
CA GLY A 47 -9.11 -6.93 -8.84
C GLY A 47 -8.97 -6.39 -7.42
N LEU A 48 -9.75 -6.93 -6.47
CA LEU A 48 -9.64 -6.57 -5.06
C LEU A 48 -8.31 -6.99 -4.45
N ARG A 49 -7.84 -8.24 -4.70
CA ARG A 49 -6.55 -8.73 -4.23
C ARG A 49 -5.39 -7.84 -4.71
N ARG A 50 -5.35 -7.54 -6.00
CA ARG A 50 -4.32 -6.66 -6.60
C ARG A 50 -4.33 -5.27 -5.96
N ARG A 51 -5.50 -4.70 -5.70
CA ARG A 51 -5.63 -3.42 -5.00
C ARG A 51 -5.08 -3.47 -3.58
N LEU A 52 -5.42 -4.51 -2.81
CA LEU A 52 -4.94 -4.67 -1.44
C LEU A 52 -3.44 -4.91 -1.36
N ILE A 53 -2.86 -5.64 -2.31
CA ILE A 53 -1.41 -5.83 -2.44
C ILE A 53 -0.73 -4.47 -2.71
N LYS A 54 -1.26 -3.66 -3.63
CA LYS A 54 -0.76 -2.29 -3.89
C LYS A 54 -0.87 -1.41 -2.63
N ASN A 55 -1.98 -1.50 -1.89
CA ASN A 55 -2.15 -0.78 -0.62
C ASN A 55 -1.08 -1.16 0.40
N ALA A 56 -0.76 -2.46 0.53
CA ALA A 56 0.26 -2.95 1.44
C ALA A 56 1.65 -2.42 1.08
N PHE A 57 2.03 -2.46 -0.21
CA PHE A 57 3.29 -1.88 -0.67
C PHE A 57 3.34 -0.35 -0.50
N ALA A 58 2.25 0.36 -0.78
CA ALA A 58 2.16 1.80 -0.54
C ALA A 58 2.37 2.13 0.93
N ALA A 59 1.71 1.41 1.83
CA ALA A 59 1.88 1.58 3.28
C ALA A 59 3.31 1.29 3.73
N LEU A 60 3.89 0.18 3.27
CA LEU A 60 5.26 -0.21 3.61
C LEU A 60 6.28 0.83 3.12
N LEU A 61 6.19 1.23 1.85
CA LEU A 61 7.18 2.10 1.21
C LEU A 61 7.02 3.57 1.58
N CYS A 62 5.85 3.99 2.05
CA CYS A 62 5.64 5.31 2.67
C CYS A 62 5.93 5.32 4.17
N SER A 63 6.16 4.17 4.82
CA SER A 63 6.49 4.12 6.23
C SER A 63 7.95 4.47 6.48
N ARG A 64 8.22 5.19 7.59
CA ARG A 64 9.57 5.55 7.98
C ARG A 64 10.32 4.31 8.53
N GLY A 65 11.62 4.22 8.26
CA GLY A 65 12.48 3.09 8.62
C GLY A 65 12.84 2.20 7.44
N PRO A 66 13.60 1.13 7.64
CA PRO A 66 13.93 0.17 6.58
C PRO A 66 12.68 -0.57 6.10
N ALA A 67 12.41 -0.52 4.81
CA ALA A 67 11.37 -1.31 4.20
C ALA A 67 11.89 -2.74 3.94
N MET A 68 11.13 -3.75 4.37
CA MET A 68 11.44 -5.15 4.16
C MET A 68 10.19 -5.89 3.68
N PHE A 69 10.31 -6.65 2.62
CA PHE A 69 9.27 -7.55 2.12
C PHE A 69 9.89 -8.88 1.67
N PHE A 70 9.07 -9.89 1.56
CA PHE A 70 9.53 -11.22 1.19
C PHE A 70 9.83 -11.28 -0.32
N ALA A 71 10.90 -12.00 -0.71
CA ALA A 71 11.26 -12.14 -2.11
C ALA A 71 10.13 -12.82 -2.90
N GLY A 72 9.69 -12.19 -3.99
CA GLY A 72 8.56 -12.65 -4.80
C GLY A 72 7.23 -11.97 -4.49
N ASP A 73 7.09 -11.26 -3.36
CA ASP A 73 5.87 -10.49 -3.08
C ASP A 73 5.62 -9.45 -4.18
N GLU A 74 6.67 -8.87 -4.76
CA GLU A 74 6.62 -7.87 -5.82
C GLU A 74 6.05 -8.38 -7.17
N PHE A 75 5.93 -9.68 -7.33
CA PHE A 75 5.25 -10.32 -8.46
C PHE A 75 4.27 -11.41 -8.04
N CYS A 76 3.73 -11.26 -6.82
CA CYS A 76 2.65 -12.10 -6.30
C CYS A 76 3.00 -13.59 -6.21
N ASN A 77 4.22 -13.94 -5.83
CA ASN A 77 4.59 -15.33 -5.58
C ASN A 77 3.70 -15.94 -4.51
N THR A 78 3.32 -17.21 -4.68
CA THR A 78 2.46 -17.94 -3.76
C THR A 78 3.17 -19.15 -3.16
N GLN A 79 2.86 -19.45 -1.92
CA GLN A 79 3.18 -20.72 -1.26
C GLN A 79 1.92 -21.61 -1.15
N PHE A 80 0.89 -21.30 -1.95
CA PHE A 80 -0.39 -22.03 -2.00
C PHE A 80 -1.06 -22.13 -0.62
N GLY A 81 -1.00 -21.06 0.17
CA GLY A 81 -1.55 -21.00 1.51
C GLY A 81 -0.70 -21.71 2.58
N ASN A 82 0.49 -22.17 2.23
CA ASN A 82 1.42 -22.72 3.22
C ASN A 82 2.16 -21.57 3.93
N ASN A 83 1.88 -21.37 5.22
CA ASN A 83 2.49 -20.31 6.00
C ASN A 83 3.74 -20.75 6.78
N ASN A 84 4.27 -21.96 6.53
CA ASN A 84 5.43 -22.53 7.19
C ASN A 84 6.26 -23.41 6.24
N ALA A 85 6.63 -22.91 5.09
CA ALA A 85 7.24 -23.64 3.98
C ALA A 85 8.71 -24.09 4.22
N TYR A 86 9.25 -23.96 5.42
CA TYR A 86 10.68 -24.19 5.75
C TYR A 86 11.22 -25.57 5.35
N CYS A 87 10.38 -26.60 5.35
CA CYS A 87 10.76 -27.98 5.03
C CYS A 87 10.50 -28.36 3.57
N GLN A 88 10.01 -27.43 2.74
CA GLN A 88 9.66 -27.68 1.35
C GLN A 88 10.83 -27.29 0.43
N ASP A 89 11.29 -28.25 -0.37
CA ASP A 89 12.24 -27.98 -1.47
C ASP A 89 11.56 -28.33 -2.81
N ASN A 90 10.51 -27.57 -3.10
CA ASN A 90 9.66 -27.76 -4.28
C ASN A 90 8.90 -26.46 -4.61
N ILE A 91 7.90 -26.56 -5.50
CA ILE A 91 7.09 -25.42 -5.97
C ILE A 91 6.41 -24.61 -4.84
N ILE A 92 6.26 -25.17 -3.64
CA ILE A 92 5.66 -24.46 -2.51
C ILE A 92 6.61 -23.35 -2.00
N SER A 93 7.92 -23.60 -2.02
CA SER A 93 8.92 -22.64 -1.53
C SER A 93 9.73 -21.96 -2.64
N TRP A 94 9.70 -22.51 -3.86
CA TRP A 94 10.43 -21.90 -4.97
C TRP A 94 9.73 -20.66 -5.49
N LEU A 95 10.50 -19.71 -6.02
CA LEU A 95 9.97 -18.54 -6.69
C LEU A 95 9.49 -18.93 -8.10
N ASP A 96 8.23 -18.69 -8.39
CA ASP A 96 7.67 -18.87 -9.74
C ASP A 96 7.83 -17.58 -10.56
N TRP A 97 8.90 -17.51 -11.32
CA TRP A 97 9.21 -16.36 -12.17
C TRP A 97 8.22 -16.14 -13.32
N SER A 98 7.36 -17.11 -13.65
CA SER A 98 6.33 -16.92 -14.67
C SER A 98 5.26 -15.92 -14.21
N ARG A 99 5.06 -15.79 -12.90
CA ARG A 99 4.13 -14.82 -12.31
C ARG A 99 4.54 -13.36 -12.53
N LEU A 100 5.81 -13.11 -12.83
CA LEU A 100 6.27 -11.76 -13.18
C LEU A 100 5.56 -11.21 -14.43
N GLU A 101 5.26 -12.06 -15.42
CA GLU A 101 4.51 -11.67 -16.61
C GLU A 101 3.04 -11.44 -16.28
N GLU A 102 2.43 -12.35 -15.52
CA GLU A 102 1.02 -12.30 -15.13
C GLU A 102 0.70 -11.10 -14.23
N PHE A 103 1.61 -10.79 -13.30
CA PHE A 103 1.47 -9.70 -12.33
C PHE A 103 2.40 -8.53 -12.62
N LYS A 104 2.72 -8.31 -13.89
CA LYS A 104 3.61 -7.21 -14.31
C LYS A 104 3.19 -5.86 -13.75
N GLU A 105 1.89 -5.58 -13.68
CA GLU A 105 1.36 -4.34 -13.11
C GLU A 105 1.71 -4.14 -11.63
N ILE A 106 1.75 -5.22 -10.83
CA ILE A 106 2.15 -5.17 -9.42
C ILE A 106 3.64 -4.89 -9.32
N HIS A 107 4.44 -5.57 -10.13
CA HIS A 107 5.88 -5.34 -10.18
C HIS A 107 6.22 -3.90 -10.60
N ASP A 108 5.55 -3.37 -11.63
CA ASP A 108 5.75 -1.99 -12.07
C ASP A 108 5.33 -0.99 -10.99
N PHE A 109 4.21 -1.26 -10.29
CA PHE A 109 3.78 -0.48 -9.13
C PHE A 109 4.83 -0.47 -8.01
N VAL A 110 5.40 -1.63 -7.66
CA VAL A 110 6.44 -1.72 -6.63
C VAL A 110 7.70 -0.95 -7.04
N ARG A 111 8.09 -1.04 -8.32
CA ARG A 111 9.22 -0.25 -8.87
C ARG A 111 8.95 1.26 -8.76
N HIS A 112 7.72 1.71 -9.12
CA HIS A 112 7.30 3.10 -8.95
C HIS A 112 7.41 3.53 -7.49
N MET A 113 6.86 2.77 -6.57
CA MET A 113 6.90 3.10 -5.14
C MET A 113 8.32 3.12 -4.55
N ILE A 114 9.22 2.25 -5.01
CA ILE A 114 10.63 2.28 -4.63
C ILE A 114 11.29 3.56 -5.15
N GLN A 115 11.01 3.95 -6.38
CA GLN A 115 11.54 5.19 -6.96
C GLN A 115 10.98 6.41 -6.24
N PHE A 116 9.67 6.47 -6.03
CA PHE A 116 9.00 7.50 -5.24
C PHE A 116 9.65 7.68 -3.85
N ARG A 117 9.89 6.57 -3.13
CA ARG A 117 10.57 6.58 -1.83
C ARG A 117 12.01 7.13 -1.92
N LYS A 118 12.71 6.92 -3.03
CA LYS A 118 14.06 7.47 -3.25
C LYS A 118 14.02 8.98 -3.48
N GLU A 119 13.04 9.46 -4.23
CA GLU A 119 12.85 10.87 -4.58
C GLU A 119 12.37 11.70 -3.38
N HIS A 120 11.67 11.08 -2.41
CA HIS A 120 11.16 11.74 -1.22
C HIS A 120 11.92 11.30 0.04
N PRO A 121 13.06 11.97 0.38
CA PRO A 121 13.88 11.58 1.54
C PRO A 121 13.14 11.66 2.87
N ILE A 122 12.10 12.49 2.99
CA ILE A 122 11.26 12.60 4.19
C ILE A 122 10.57 11.28 4.58
N LEU A 123 10.39 10.35 3.62
CA LEU A 123 9.84 9.01 3.86
C LEU A 123 10.89 8.05 4.45
N ARG A 124 12.18 8.38 4.40
CA ARG A 124 13.28 7.48 4.77
C ARG A 124 14.04 7.94 6.00
N LYS A 125 14.23 9.23 6.15
CA LYS A 125 15.08 9.84 7.15
C LYS A 125 14.48 11.14 7.68
N MET A 126 14.96 11.58 8.82
CA MET A 126 14.70 12.94 9.29
C MET A 126 15.43 13.93 8.37
N THR A 127 14.73 14.97 7.98
CA THR A 127 15.27 16.11 7.22
C THR A 127 15.18 17.38 8.06
N LYS A 128 15.63 18.51 7.53
CA LYS A 128 15.37 19.79 8.18
C LYS A 128 13.87 20.09 8.19
N PRO A 129 13.37 20.85 9.16
CA PRO A 129 11.97 21.27 9.18
C PRO A 129 11.56 21.98 7.89
N SER A 130 10.32 21.77 7.45
CA SER A 130 9.75 22.48 6.31
C SER A 130 9.70 23.99 6.57
N SER A 131 9.86 24.79 5.51
CA SER A 131 9.80 26.26 5.62
C SER A 131 8.40 26.75 6.00
N CYS A 132 7.36 25.96 5.73
CA CYS A 132 5.98 26.25 6.08
C CYS A 132 5.59 25.81 7.51
N GLN A 133 6.54 25.35 8.30
CA GLN A 133 6.36 24.95 9.70
C GLN A 133 5.35 23.80 9.93
N PHE A 134 5.10 22.97 8.94
CA PHE A 134 4.35 21.75 9.16
C PHE A 134 5.12 20.78 10.07
N PRO A 135 4.42 20.02 10.93
CA PRO A 135 5.05 18.94 11.67
C PRO A 135 5.72 17.95 10.73
N GLU A 136 6.85 17.40 11.14
CA GLU A 136 7.60 16.40 10.36
C GLU A 136 6.75 15.20 9.99
N ILE A 137 5.86 14.78 10.90
CA ILE A 137 4.82 13.76 10.68
C ILE A 137 3.55 14.25 11.36
N SER A 138 2.43 14.13 10.67
CA SER A 138 1.11 14.39 11.26
C SER A 138 0.08 13.37 10.77
N VAL A 139 -0.91 13.08 11.64
CA VAL A 139 -1.99 12.12 11.36
C VAL A 139 -3.30 12.85 11.21
N HIS A 140 -4.12 12.40 10.26
CA HIS A 140 -5.38 13.02 9.85
C HIS A 140 -6.46 11.95 9.72
N ASN A 141 -7.68 12.25 10.17
CA ASN A 141 -8.82 11.35 10.08
C ASN A 141 -10.04 12.07 9.46
N GLY A 142 -10.05 12.18 8.13
CA GLY A 142 -11.11 12.89 7.39
C GLY A 142 -10.95 14.41 7.39
N THR A 143 -10.44 15.01 8.49
CA THR A 143 -10.09 16.44 8.60
C THR A 143 -8.62 16.63 8.94
N PRO A 144 -7.98 17.72 8.49
CA PRO A 144 -6.58 17.98 8.77
C PRO A 144 -6.26 18.05 10.27
N PHE A 145 -5.13 17.45 10.65
CA PHE A 145 -4.56 17.45 12.00
C PHE A 145 -5.49 16.90 13.11
N ASN A 146 -6.53 16.20 12.72
CA ASN A 146 -7.43 15.52 13.64
C ASN A 146 -7.08 14.04 13.72
N ALA A 147 -6.14 13.68 14.59
CA ALA A 147 -5.77 12.29 14.84
C ALA A 147 -6.81 11.62 15.75
N SER A 148 -7.30 10.45 15.36
CA SER A 148 -8.15 9.59 16.19
C SER A 148 -7.50 8.22 16.32
N THR A 149 -7.50 7.70 17.54
CA THR A 149 -7.09 6.32 17.85
C THR A 149 -8.30 5.38 17.98
N ASP A 150 -9.51 5.85 17.62
CA ASP A 150 -10.70 5.01 17.64
C ASP A 150 -10.58 3.88 16.60
N TYR A 151 -10.74 2.64 17.05
CA TYR A 151 -10.74 1.45 16.19
C TYR A 151 -11.82 1.49 15.08
N LYS A 152 -12.82 2.36 15.21
CA LYS A 152 -13.83 2.61 14.17
C LYS A 152 -13.35 3.51 13.04
N THR A 153 -12.19 4.15 13.19
CA THR A 153 -11.61 4.98 12.15
C THR A 153 -11.32 4.15 10.90
N LYS A 154 -11.89 4.56 9.76
CA LYS A 154 -11.78 3.84 8.49
C LYS A 154 -10.95 4.59 7.44
N LEU A 155 -10.72 5.86 7.68
CA LEU A 155 -9.96 6.74 6.80
C LEU A 155 -8.80 7.34 7.59
N ILE A 156 -7.59 7.14 7.11
CA ILE A 156 -6.38 7.68 7.72
C ILE A 156 -5.55 8.44 6.68
N GLY A 157 -5.08 9.62 7.06
CA GLY A 157 -4.06 10.37 6.34
C GLY A 157 -2.80 10.49 7.19
N ILE A 158 -1.65 10.38 6.58
CA ILE A 158 -0.35 10.65 7.19
C ILE A 158 0.37 11.64 6.29
N MET A 159 0.70 12.81 6.82
CA MET A 159 1.51 13.79 6.13
C MET A 159 2.94 13.74 6.66
N TYR A 160 3.88 13.71 5.73
CA TYR A 160 5.30 13.91 5.98
C TYR A 160 5.70 15.27 5.40
N ALA A 161 6.44 16.07 6.16
CA ALA A 161 6.89 17.39 5.71
C ALA A 161 8.31 17.67 6.18
N GLY A 162 9.13 18.20 5.28
CA GLY A 162 10.51 18.55 5.55
C GLY A 162 11.15 19.22 4.35
N ARG A 163 12.48 19.13 4.24
CA ARG A 163 13.24 19.67 3.12
C ARG A 163 13.69 18.54 2.20
N ASN A 164 13.79 18.83 0.91
CA ASN A 164 14.38 17.92 -0.08
C ASN A 164 15.88 17.65 0.22
N GLU A 165 16.50 16.77 -0.57
CA GLU A 165 17.90 16.36 -0.36
C GLU A 165 18.87 17.55 -0.44
N GLU A 166 18.64 18.49 -1.37
CA GLU A 166 19.46 19.66 -1.63
C GLU A 166 19.19 20.83 -0.67
N ASP A 167 18.20 20.71 0.21
CA ASP A 167 17.76 21.78 1.11
C ASP A 167 17.29 23.07 0.39
N THR A 168 16.79 22.91 -0.82
CA THR A 168 16.34 24.02 -1.66
C THR A 168 14.83 24.26 -1.57
N GLU A 169 14.04 23.19 -1.40
CA GLU A 169 12.58 23.23 -1.42
C GLU A 169 11.97 22.38 -0.31
N ASP A 170 10.71 22.64 0.00
CA ASP A 170 9.94 21.78 0.88
C ASP A 170 9.51 20.51 0.12
N ASP A 171 9.74 19.36 0.75
CA ASP A 171 9.25 18.06 0.34
C ASP A 171 8.08 17.67 1.25
N ILE A 172 6.87 17.58 0.69
CA ILE A 172 5.66 17.32 1.46
C ILE A 172 4.86 16.22 0.75
N VAL A 173 4.67 15.11 1.45
CA VAL A 173 3.92 13.96 0.95
C VAL A 173 2.73 13.68 1.87
N PHE A 174 1.56 13.42 1.28
CA PHE A 174 0.35 13.04 1.98
C PHE A 174 -0.08 11.64 1.53
N TYR A 175 0.06 10.67 2.42
CA TYR A 175 -0.45 9.31 2.26
C TYR A 175 -1.88 9.24 2.82
N CYS A 176 -2.84 8.76 2.05
CA CYS A 176 -4.23 8.61 2.47
C CYS A 176 -4.75 7.21 2.16
N MET A 177 -5.26 6.49 3.16
CA MET A 177 -5.84 5.16 3.00
C MET A 177 -7.27 5.11 3.51
N ASN A 178 -8.18 4.64 2.64
CA ASN A 178 -9.54 4.27 2.98
C ASN A 178 -9.63 2.74 3.14
N ALA A 179 -9.80 2.27 4.37
CA ALA A 179 -9.97 0.86 4.68
C ALA A 179 -11.45 0.39 4.62
N TYR A 180 -12.37 1.30 4.29
CA TYR A 180 -13.82 1.02 4.24
C TYR A 180 -14.25 0.51 2.85
N TRP A 181 -15.40 -0.14 2.81
CA TRP A 181 -15.97 -0.67 1.55
C TRP A 181 -16.78 0.35 0.74
N GLU A 182 -16.91 1.58 1.21
CA GLU A 182 -17.52 2.70 0.51
C GLU A 182 -16.50 3.82 0.30
N PRO A 183 -16.66 4.67 -0.73
CA PRO A 183 -15.85 5.86 -0.90
C PRO A 183 -16.01 6.81 0.29
N LEU A 184 -14.91 7.38 0.75
CA LEU A 184 -14.89 8.39 1.82
C LEU A 184 -14.21 9.67 1.34
N VAL A 185 -14.50 10.78 2.02
CA VAL A 185 -13.94 12.09 1.68
C VAL A 185 -12.86 12.47 2.70
N MET A 186 -11.68 12.85 2.18
CA MET A 186 -10.56 13.38 2.95
C MET A 186 -10.39 14.86 2.66
N GLN A 187 -10.38 15.67 3.71
CA GLN A 187 -9.91 17.05 3.64
C GLN A 187 -8.38 17.07 3.79
N LEU A 188 -7.72 17.77 2.89
CA LEU A 188 -6.26 17.91 2.87
C LEU A 188 -5.84 19.18 3.62
N PRO A 189 -4.66 19.20 4.25
CA PRO A 189 -4.07 20.44 4.76
C PRO A 189 -3.97 21.51 3.68
N VAL A 190 -4.21 22.76 4.06
CA VAL A 190 -4.02 23.91 3.17
C VAL A 190 -2.52 24.13 2.99
N LEU A 191 -2.06 24.07 1.75
CA LEU A 191 -0.66 24.33 1.41
C LEU A 191 -0.39 25.82 1.36
N PRO A 192 0.77 26.27 1.84
CA PRO A 192 1.16 27.67 1.78
C PRO A 192 1.70 28.07 0.39
N ASN A 193 1.83 29.38 0.18
CA ASN A 193 2.62 29.96 -0.92
C ASN A 193 2.22 29.54 -2.34
N GLY A 194 0.92 29.27 -2.56
CA GLY A 194 0.41 28.92 -3.89
C GLY A 194 0.70 27.48 -4.34
N LYS A 195 1.26 26.66 -3.45
CA LYS A 195 1.42 25.22 -3.71
C LYS A 195 0.06 24.52 -3.76
N HIS A 196 -0.02 23.46 -4.54
CA HIS A 196 -1.21 22.63 -4.73
C HIS A 196 -0.89 21.16 -4.50
N TRP A 197 -1.93 20.37 -4.13
CA TRP A 197 -1.82 18.93 -4.03
C TRP A 197 -1.94 18.29 -5.42
N HIS A 198 -0.96 17.48 -5.77
CA HIS A 198 -0.95 16.63 -6.96
C HIS A 198 -1.02 15.17 -6.56
N VAL A 199 -1.81 14.39 -7.29
CA VAL A 199 -1.88 12.94 -7.07
C VAL A 199 -0.72 12.28 -7.79
N ASP A 200 0.11 11.58 -7.04
CA ASP A 200 1.17 10.74 -7.59
C ASP A 200 0.68 9.30 -7.77
N THR A 201 -0.02 8.74 -6.79
CA THR A 201 -0.39 7.33 -6.79
C THR A 201 -1.85 7.13 -6.37
N ASN A 202 -2.56 6.24 -7.09
CA ASN A 202 -3.87 5.72 -6.75
C ASN A 202 -3.88 4.20 -6.95
N THR A 203 -4.09 3.43 -5.88
CA THR A 203 -4.03 1.95 -5.92
C THR A 203 -5.28 1.29 -6.49
N ASN A 204 -6.30 2.05 -6.89
CA ASN A 204 -7.53 1.49 -7.46
C ASN A 204 -7.26 0.91 -8.86
N ALA A 205 -7.23 -0.43 -8.94
CA ALA A 205 -6.92 -1.16 -10.17
C ALA A 205 -7.85 -0.85 -11.35
N GLU A 206 -9.12 -0.44 -11.09
CA GLU A 206 -10.07 -0.08 -12.14
C GLU A 206 -9.63 1.15 -12.95
N TYR A 207 -8.72 1.93 -12.41
CA TYR A 207 -8.22 3.17 -12.98
C TYR A 207 -6.75 3.09 -13.40
N PHE A 208 -6.18 1.90 -13.32
CA PHE A 208 -4.80 1.67 -13.71
C PHE A 208 -4.74 1.44 -15.23
N ASP A 209 -4.09 2.35 -15.95
CA ASP A 209 -3.85 2.25 -17.38
C ASP A 209 -2.36 2.51 -17.66
N GLY A 210 -1.62 1.41 -17.87
CA GLY A 210 -0.20 1.47 -18.15
C GLY A 210 0.65 1.95 -16.97
N GLU A 211 1.48 2.96 -17.21
CA GLU A 211 2.39 3.55 -16.21
C GLU A 211 1.75 4.76 -15.47
N ASP A 212 0.52 5.12 -15.78
CA ASP A 212 -0.19 6.22 -15.12
C ASP A 212 -0.90 5.73 -13.85
N PHE A 213 -0.25 5.88 -12.71
CA PHE A 213 -0.79 5.55 -11.38
C PHE A 213 -1.72 6.63 -10.81
N THR A 214 -1.92 7.75 -11.52
CA THR A 214 -2.73 8.89 -11.04
C THR A 214 -4.19 8.79 -11.47
N ALA A 215 -4.49 7.94 -12.43
CA ALA A 215 -5.74 7.92 -13.19
C ALA A 215 -7.00 8.01 -12.33
N LYS A 216 -7.87 8.94 -12.72
CA LYS A 216 -9.24 9.12 -12.19
C LYS A 216 -9.37 9.38 -10.69
N THR A 217 -8.43 10.10 -10.09
CA THR A 217 -8.63 10.63 -8.75
C THR A 217 -9.60 11.80 -8.80
N GLU A 218 -10.72 11.71 -8.09
CA GLU A 218 -11.72 12.74 -8.01
C GLU A 218 -11.34 13.82 -6.99
N LEU A 219 -10.83 14.96 -7.47
CA LEU A 219 -10.63 16.15 -6.65
C LEU A 219 -11.97 16.87 -6.49
N LEU A 220 -12.48 16.96 -5.26
CA LEU A 220 -13.75 17.63 -4.93
C LEU A 220 -13.56 19.13 -4.63
N GLY A 221 -12.39 19.67 -4.97
CA GLY A 221 -12.00 21.07 -4.72
C GLY A 221 -10.50 21.17 -4.47
N VAL A 222 -10.04 22.34 -4.06
CA VAL A 222 -8.59 22.60 -3.90
C VAL A 222 -7.95 21.73 -2.82
N ASN A 223 -8.69 21.44 -1.74
CA ASN A 223 -8.18 20.72 -0.57
C ASN A 223 -9.10 19.57 -0.13
N THR A 224 -9.75 18.91 -1.07
CA THR A 224 -10.66 17.80 -0.74
C THR A 224 -10.60 16.75 -1.83
N ILE A 225 -10.43 15.49 -1.43
CA ILE A 225 -10.42 14.35 -2.36
C ILE A 225 -11.45 13.30 -1.94
N ARG A 226 -12.00 12.62 -2.94
CA ARG A 226 -12.76 11.38 -2.74
C ARG A 226 -11.78 10.20 -2.83
N VAL A 227 -11.68 9.44 -1.75
CA VAL A 227 -10.86 8.22 -1.69
C VAL A 227 -11.76 7.03 -1.94
N PRO A 228 -11.62 6.30 -3.06
CA PRO A 228 -12.44 5.13 -3.36
C PRO A 228 -12.38 4.06 -2.27
N ALA A 229 -13.30 3.10 -2.31
CA ALA A 229 -13.34 1.99 -1.37
C ALA A 229 -12.03 1.19 -1.37
N ARG A 230 -11.48 0.88 -0.20
CA ARG A 230 -10.29 0.04 -0.03
C ARG A 230 -9.10 0.49 -0.90
N THR A 231 -8.86 1.79 -0.93
CA THR A 231 -7.88 2.43 -1.82
C THR A 231 -6.92 3.29 -1.02
N THR A 232 -5.67 3.32 -1.47
CA THR A 232 -4.66 4.28 -1.05
C THR A 232 -4.44 5.31 -2.15
N ILE A 233 -4.38 6.59 -1.75
CA ILE A 233 -3.96 7.69 -2.62
C ILE A 233 -2.76 8.37 -1.98
N ILE A 234 -1.75 8.67 -2.77
CA ILE A 234 -0.57 9.42 -2.35
C ILE A 234 -0.54 10.73 -3.13
N LEU A 235 -0.34 11.83 -2.43
CA LEU A 235 -0.25 13.16 -3.01
C LEU A 235 1.07 13.82 -2.62
N VAL A 236 1.55 14.68 -3.49
CA VAL A 236 2.72 15.54 -3.27
C VAL A 236 2.33 17.00 -3.39
N ALA A 237 3.04 17.88 -2.68
CA ALA A 237 2.85 19.32 -2.76
C ALA A 237 3.81 19.93 -3.78
N GLU A 238 3.28 20.53 -4.83
CA GLU A 238 4.02 21.24 -5.88
C GLU A 238 3.62 22.71 -5.99
#